data_95606e07d74c46468155cd29917576d7
#
_entry.id   95606e07d74c46468155cd29917576d7
#
_cell.length_a   1.000
_cell.length_b   1.000
_cell.length_c   1.000
_cell.angle_alpha   90.00
_cell.angle_beta   90.00
_cell.angle_gamma   90.00
#
_symmetry.space_group_name_H-M   'P 1'
#
loop_
_entity.id
_entity.type
_entity.pdbx_description
1 polymer ?
#
loop_
_entity_poly.entity_id
_entity_poly.type
_entity_poly.pdbx_seq_one_letter_code
_entity_poly.pdbx_strand_id
1 'polypeptide(L)'
;MKLSLAACALQLGFAALACAADWPQWRGPERTGVSQETGLLQEWPDSGPGLRWKAEIGGGYSSPAVVAGRVFLQTTQDNDEFAVALDEKTGQALWQAAIGKVGKNRGPQYPGTRSTPTLDGDRLYCLASDGELVCLEKADGKVHWRRHLKTDFEGRDGNWAYSESVLIDGNTLVCTPGGAVAALAALDKSTGDVLWKSVVPDGDNAEYASIMIVGTGAVKQYVTFLRKGVVGVDAATGKFLWRYDHTIDPGANIMTPIVVGDRVFSSGSRTGGGLIELHKTDDGISATELYFSKNLGSGIGGVVLVDGNLYGTTNSVMFCAEFATGKVLWTDRGVGPASICYADHRLYVRGHTSDAMALVEATPAGYSEKGRFQQPDRAKSPAWPHPVVANGGLYLRDQGNLLCYQVGSAK
;
A
#
# COMPACT_ATOMS: atom_id res chain seq x y z
N MET A 1 29.93 30.09 -59.71
CA MET A 1 30.18 30.14 -58.28
C MET A 1 28.89 29.72 -57.55
N LYS A 2 28.76 28.46 -57.09
CA LYS A 2 27.60 27.97 -56.35
C LYS A 2 28.03 27.83 -54.89
N LEU A 3 27.43 28.66 -54.01
CA LEU A 3 27.57 28.53 -52.56
C LEU A 3 26.58 27.45 -52.05
N SER A 4 27.13 26.39 -51.45
CA SER A 4 26.36 25.41 -50.70
C SER A 4 26.25 25.87 -49.25
N LEU A 5 25.06 26.19 -48.79
CA LEU A 5 24.76 26.34 -47.35
C LEU A 5 24.58 24.95 -46.70
N ALA A 6 25.50 24.62 -45.80
CA ALA A 6 25.33 23.49 -44.91
C ALA A 6 24.46 23.91 -43.72
N ALA A 7 23.27 23.31 -43.61
CA ALA A 7 22.41 23.50 -42.44
C ALA A 7 22.88 22.55 -41.32
N CYS A 8 23.42 23.12 -40.25
CA CYS A 8 23.74 22.38 -39.01
C CYS A 8 22.45 22.23 -38.20
N ALA A 9 21.89 21.02 -38.18
CA ALA A 9 20.75 20.70 -37.31
C ALA A 9 21.26 20.49 -35.88
N LEU A 10 20.94 21.44 -35.00
CA LEU A 10 21.19 21.34 -33.57
C LEU A 10 20.13 20.41 -32.98
N GLN A 11 20.50 19.18 -32.67
CA GLN A 11 19.65 18.25 -31.86
C GLN A 11 19.68 18.75 -30.40
N LEU A 12 18.64 19.45 -29.98
CA LEU A 12 18.35 19.69 -28.57
C LEU A 12 17.89 18.37 -27.94
N GLY A 13 18.81 17.69 -27.27
CA GLY A 13 18.47 16.58 -26.38
C GLY A 13 17.64 17.12 -25.22
N PHE A 14 16.35 16.81 -25.19
CA PHE A 14 15.54 16.96 -23.98
C PHE A 14 16.06 15.97 -22.95
N ALA A 15 16.85 16.44 -21.99
CA ALA A 15 17.09 15.69 -20.76
C ALA A 15 15.74 15.63 -20.04
N ALA A 16 15.11 14.46 -19.99
CA ALA A 16 13.99 14.21 -19.13
C ALA A 16 14.46 14.46 -17.69
N LEU A 17 13.98 15.53 -17.07
CA LEU A 17 14.16 15.78 -15.65
C LEU A 17 13.49 14.62 -14.92
N ALA A 18 14.28 13.79 -14.22
CA ALA A 18 13.74 12.80 -13.32
C ALA A 18 12.83 13.53 -12.31
N CYS A 19 11.53 13.29 -12.39
CA CYS A 19 10.58 13.88 -11.48
C CYS A 19 10.67 13.09 -10.18
N ALA A 20 11.31 13.66 -9.17
CA ALA A 20 11.31 13.08 -7.83
C ALA A 20 9.88 13.13 -7.29
N ALA A 21 9.34 11.99 -6.88
CA ALA A 21 7.97 11.89 -6.42
C ALA A 21 7.92 11.39 -4.96
N ASP A 22 7.30 12.19 -4.08
CA ASP A 22 7.02 11.79 -2.70
C ASP A 22 6.11 10.55 -2.67
N TRP A 23 6.29 9.74 -1.63
CA TRP A 23 5.48 8.55 -1.32
C TRP A 23 4.81 8.70 0.05
N PRO A 24 3.73 9.51 0.16
CA PRO A 24 3.26 10.03 1.45
C PRO A 24 2.44 9.05 2.29
N GLN A 25 2.07 7.89 1.78
CA GLN A 25 1.19 6.95 2.44
C GLN A 25 1.32 5.53 1.89
N TRP A 26 0.53 4.60 2.44
CA TRP A 26 0.40 3.22 1.97
C TRP A 26 0.17 3.16 0.46
N ARG A 27 1.08 2.47 -0.25
CA ARG A 27 1.04 2.26 -1.70
C ARG A 27 1.10 3.57 -2.54
N GLY A 28 1.69 4.64 -1.99
CA GLY A 28 1.96 5.88 -2.69
C GLY A 28 0.80 6.88 -2.71
N PRO A 29 0.94 7.99 -3.45
CA PRO A 29 -0.02 9.09 -3.44
C PRO A 29 -1.47 8.65 -3.70
N GLU A 30 -1.67 7.76 -4.67
CA GLU A 30 -2.98 7.26 -5.09
C GLU A 30 -3.33 5.90 -4.45
N ARG A 31 -2.53 5.39 -3.51
CA ARG A 31 -2.71 4.09 -2.85
C ARG A 31 -2.75 2.89 -3.80
N THR A 32 -2.14 3.01 -4.97
CA THR A 32 -2.18 2.01 -6.07
C THR A 32 -0.95 1.10 -6.11
N GLY A 33 0.14 1.47 -5.44
CA GLY A 33 1.43 0.79 -5.57
C GLY A 33 2.19 1.19 -6.84
N VAL A 34 1.79 2.31 -7.47
CA VAL A 34 2.40 2.85 -8.68
C VAL A 34 3.15 4.13 -8.33
N SER A 35 4.46 4.14 -8.57
CA SER A 35 5.30 5.32 -8.50
C SER A 35 5.29 6.09 -9.82
N GLN A 36 5.27 7.40 -9.73
CA GLN A 36 5.38 8.30 -10.90
C GLN A 36 6.83 8.62 -11.26
N GLU A 37 7.79 7.98 -10.62
CA GLU A 37 9.22 8.14 -10.90
C GLU A 37 9.55 7.69 -12.32
N THR A 38 10.48 8.41 -12.94
CA THR A 38 11.03 8.12 -14.26
C THR A 38 12.55 8.28 -14.27
N GLY A 39 13.23 7.75 -15.29
CA GLY A 39 14.70 7.77 -15.37
C GLY A 39 15.34 6.81 -14.38
N LEU A 40 14.66 5.68 -14.09
CA LEU A 40 15.15 4.63 -13.23
C LEU A 40 15.98 3.61 -14.02
N LEU A 41 16.78 2.82 -13.31
CA LEU A 41 17.51 1.70 -13.89
C LEU A 41 16.54 0.71 -14.53
N GLN A 42 16.69 0.49 -15.82
CA GLN A 42 15.83 -0.40 -16.59
C GLN A 42 16.29 -1.87 -16.51
N GLU A 43 17.53 -2.10 -16.09
CA GLU A 43 18.13 -3.40 -15.80
C GLU A 43 19.03 -3.26 -14.58
N TRP A 44 19.16 -4.34 -13.81
CA TRP A 44 20.09 -4.40 -12.70
C TRP A 44 21.31 -5.25 -13.04
N PRO A 45 22.50 -4.88 -12.56
CA PRO A 45 23.66 -5.76 -12.62
C PRO A 45 23.45 -6.99 -11.72
N ASP A 46 24.24 -8.03 -11.91
CA ASP A 46 24.17 -9.28 -11.13
C ASP A 46 24.31 -9.05 -9.62
N SER A 47 25.03 -8.00 -9.21
CA SER A 47 25.16 -7.58 -7.81
C SER A 47 23.94 -6.83 -7.25
N GLY A 48 22.94 -6.55 -8.09
CA GLY A 48 21.83 -5.65 -7.77
C GLY A 48 22.22 -4.16 -7.82
N PRO A 49 21.26 -3.27 -7.54
CA PRO A 49 21.51 -1.83 -7.46
C PRO A 49 22.40 -1.50 -6.24
N GLY A 50 23.16 -0.42 -6.33
CA GLY A 50 24.06 0.01 -5.25
C GLY A 50 23.30 0.35 -3.96
N LEU A 51 23.74 -0.17 -2.82
CA LEU A 51 23.21 0.19 -1.51
C LEU A 51 23.66 1.61 -1.14
N ARG A 52 22.69 2.52 -0.91
CA ARG A 52 22.96 3.88 -0.40
C ARG A 52 23.27 3.87 1.09
N TRP A 53 22.39 3.22 1.85
CA TRP A 53 22.51 3.08 3.30
C TRP A 53 21.64 1.95 3.85
N LYS A 54 21.96 1.50 5.04
CA LYS A 54 21.19 0.58 5.88
C LYS A 54 21.03 1.21 7.26
N ALA A 55 19.80 1.23 7.79
CA ALA A 55 19.48 1.75 9.11
C ALA A 55 18.85 0.66 9.98
N GLU A 56 19.25 0.62 11.26
CA GLU A 56 18.62 -0.20 12.29
C GLU A 56 17.47 0.60 12.91
N ILE A 57 16.25 0.06 12.90
CA ILE A 57 15.02 0.82 13.21
C ILE A 57 14.08 0.13 14.21
N GLY A 58 14.35 -1.07 14.63
CA GLY A 58 13.43 -1.90 15.43
C GLY A 58 12.46 -2.71 14.57
N GLY A 59 11.78 -3.68 15.18
CA GLY A 59 10.99 -4.71 14.50
C GLY A 59 9.70 -4.20 13.83
N GLY A 60 9.05 -5.07 13.03
CA GLY A 60 7.72 -4.86 12.46
C GLY A 60 7.65 -4.94 10.93
N TYR A 61 6.47 -4.68 10.39
CA TYR A 61 6.08 -4.88 8.97
C TYR A 61 5.57 -3.60 8.28
N SER A 62 5.69 -2.43 8.91
CA SER A 62 5.30 -1.15 8.30
C SER A 62 6.14 -0.88 7.05
N SER A 63 5.53 -0.58 5.91
CA SER A 63 6.25 -0.02 4.77
C SER A 63 6.60 1.45 5.04
N PRO A 64 7.69 2.00 4.49
CA PRO A 64 8.02 3.41 4.67
C PRO A 64 7.14 4.34 3.84
N ALA A 65 6.94 5.55 4.35
CA ALA A 65 6.55 6.72 3.58
C ALA A 65 7.76 7.63 3.40
N VAL A 66 7.89 8.26 2.23
CA VAL A 66 9.05 9.11 1.87
C VAL A 66 8.52 10.46 1.43
N VAL A 67 8.84 11.52 2.18
CA VAL A 67 8.31 12.87 1.92
C VAL A 67 9.33 13.93 2.29
N ALA A 68 9.58 14.84 1.39
CA ALA A 68 10.38 16.06 1.64
C ALA A 68 11.75 15.76 2.30
N GLY A 69 12.48 14.79 1.79
CA GLY A 69 13.82 14.43 2.28
C GLY A 69 13.85 13.64 3.58
N ARG A 70 12.72 13.07 3.99
CA ARG A 70 12.60 12.22 5.19
C ARG A 70 11.90 10.92 4.88
N VAL A 71 12.25 9.87 5.63
CA VAL A 71 11.59 8.56 5.59
C VAL A 71 10.87 8.35 6.92
N PHE A 72 9.58 8.02 6.83
CA PHE A 72 8.73 7.78 8.00
C PHE A 72 8.22 6.35 8.00
N LEU A 73 8.24 5.70 9.15
CA LEU A 73 7.68 4.36 9.32
C LEU A 73 7.29 4.13 10.78
N GLN A 74 6.58 3.03 11.02
CA GLN A 74 6.27 2.59 12.38
C GLN A 74 7.16 1.42 12.74
N THR A 75 7.58 1.34 13.99
CA THR A 75 8.51 0.30 14.48
C THR A 75 8.10 -0.19 15.85
N THR A 76 8.59 -1.35 16.23
CA THR A 76 8.31 -2.00 17.51
C THR A 76 9.63 -2.19 18.27
N GLN A 77 9.63 -1.81 19.53
CA GLN A 77 10.69 -2.10 20.48
C GLN A 77 10.03 -2.68 21.74
N ASP A 78 10.39 -3.90 22.10
CA ASP A 78 9.76 -4.67 23.17
C ASP A 78 8.23 -4.80 22.97
N ASN A 79 7.43 -4.16 23.83
CA ASN A 79 5.98 -4.16 23.75
C ASN A 79 5.39 -2.79 23.36
N ASP A 80 6.23 -1.87 22.93
CA ASP A 80 5.83 -0.51 22.53
C ASP A 80 6.00 -0.31 21.02
N GLU A 81 5.11 0.47 20.44
CA GLU A 81 5.17 0.88 19.03
C GLU A 81 5.47 2.37 18.91
N PHE A 82 6.29 2.70 17.92
CA PHE A 82 6.80 4.04 17.69
C PHE A 82 6.64 4.46 16.23
N ALA A 83 6.39 5.74 16.00
CA ALA A 83 6.68 6.40 14.73
C ALA A 83 8.13 6.87 14.74
N VAL A 84 8.82 6.71 13.60
CA VAL A 84 10.22 7.10 13.44
C VAL A 84 10.35 7.93 12.17
N ALA A 85 11.14 9.01 12.24
CA ALA A 85 11.59 9.75 11.08
C ALA A 85 13.11 9.59 10.89
N LEU A 86 13.52 9.31 9.67
CA LEU A 86 14.92 9.22 9.27
C LEU A 86 15.24 10.28 8.22
N ASP A 87 16.47 10.72 8.17
CA ASP A 87 16.99 11.49 7.04
C ASP A 87 17.07 10.59 5.80
N GLU A 88 16.49 11.04 4.70
CA GLU A 88 16.38 10.25 3.47
C GLU A 88 17.74 9.93 2.83
N LYS A 89 18.72 10.84 2.94
CA LYS A 89 20.03 10.69 2.30
C LYS A 89 20.95 9.76 3.06
N THR A 90 20.85 9.74 4.39
CA THR A 90 21.80 9.07 5.28
C THR A 90 21.20 7.87 6.03
N GLY A 91 19.88 7.79 6.16
CA GLY A 91 19.21 6.79 7.01
C GLY A 91 19.32 7.08 8.50
N GLN A 92 19.91 8.19 8.93
CA GLN A 92 20.05 8.56 10.33
C GLN A 92 18.70 8.91 10.95
N ALA A 93 18.45 8.43 12.17
CA ALA A 93 17.25 8.78 12.92
C ALA A 93 17.24 10.26 13.28
N LEU A 94 16.13 10.94 12.96
CA LEU A 94 15.88 12.34 13.29
C LEU A 94 15.08 12.47 14.59
N TRP A 95 14.03 11.67 14.72
CA TRP A 95 13.21 11.57 15.92
C TRP A 95 12.45 10.25 16.00
N GLN A 96 12.00 9.90 17.19
CA GLN A 96 11.13 8.76 17.50
C GLN A 96 10.06 9.20 18.50
N ALA A 97 8.81 8.78 18.29
CA ALA A 97 7.68 9.10 19.15
C ALA A 97 6.82 7.86 19.43
N ALA A 98 6.44 7.63 20.69
CA ALA A 98 5.58 6.51 21.07
C ALA A 98 4.17 6.71 20.52
N ILE A 99 3.62 5.67 19.86
CA ILE A 99 2.30 5.70 19.25
C ILE A 99 1.28 4.73 19.88
N GLY A 100 1.72 3.70 20.59
CA GLY A 100 0.83 2.73 21.23
C GLY A 100 1.58 1.50 21.72
N LYS A 101 0.84 0.43 21.94
CA LYS A 101 1.35 -0.88 22.35
C LYS A 101 1.25 -1.89 21.22
N VAL A 102 1.98 -2.98 21.33
CA VAL A 102 1.84 -4.12 20.41
C VAL A 102 0.48 -4.78 20.62
N GLY A 103 -0.30 -4.85 19.54
CA GLY A 103 -1.59 -5.52 19.53
C GLY A 103 -1.46 -7.04 19.67
N LYS A 104 -2.43 -7.66 20.34
CA LYS A 104 -2.45 -9.10 20.54
C LYS A 104 -2.85 -9.85 19.28
N ASN A 105 -2.01 -10.79 18.86
CA ASN A 105 -2.33 -11.74 17.79
C ASN A 105 -3.07 -12.95 18.38
N ARG A 106 -4.19 -13.33 17.74
CA ARG A 106 -4.96 -14.54 18.08
C ARG A 106 -4.59 -15.75 17.21
N GLY A 107 -3.84 -15.51 16.14
CA GLY A 107 -3.28 -16.52 15.24
C GLY A 107 -1.77 -16.73 15.42
N PRO A 108 -1.07 -17.25 14.41
CA PRO A 108 0.39 -17.35 14.41
C PRO A 108 1.05 -16.02 14.77
N GLN A 109 2.14 -16.09 15.52
CA GLN A 109 2.75 -14.91 16.12
C GLN A 109 3.62 -14.14 15.12
N TYR A 110 3.15 -12.97 14.74
CA TYR A 110 3.87 -11.99 13.93
C TYR A 110 3.68 -10.62 14.58
N PRO A 111 4.28 -10.37 15.76
CA PRO A 111 4.05 -9.14 16.52
C PRO A 111 4.62 -7.91 15.83
N GLY A 112 4.07 -6.76 16.20
CA GLY A 112 4.56 -5.45 15.80
C GLY A 112 3.73 -4.75 14.73
N THR A 113 4.19 -3.54 14.40
CA THR A 113 3.53 -2.61 13.49
C THR A 113 3.35 -3.16 12.08
N ARG A 114 2.22 -2.86 11.44
CA ARG A 114 1.93 -3.24 10.05
C ARG A 114 1.50 -2.06 9.18
N SER A 115 0.86 -1.07 9.80
CA SER A 115 0.38 0.13 9.12
C SER A 115 1.53 0.98 8.59
N THR A 116 1.34 1.59 7.42
CA THR A 116 2.21 2.64 6.91
C THR A 116 1.70 3.98 7.42
N PRO A 117 2.55 4.88 7.92
CA PRO A 117 2.13 6.23 8.28
C PRO A 117 1.53 6.97 7.08
N THR A 118 0.51 7.79 7.33
CA THR A 118 -0.06 8.70 6.32
C THR A 118 0.36 10.13 6.62
N LEU A 119 1.00 10.80 5.66
CA LEU A 119 1.42 12.19 5.76
C LEU A 119 0.47 13.09 4.99
N ASP A 120 0.09 14.21 5.63
CA ASP A 120 -0.68 15.29 5.01
C ASP A 120 -0.25 16.63 5.59
N GLY A 121 0.30 17.49 4.74
CA GLY A 121 0.91 18.76 5.15
C GLY A 121 2.01 18.56 6.20
N ASP A 122 1.82 19.16 7.38
CA ASP A 122 2.75 19.07 8.50
C ASP A 122 2.37 17.99 9.52
N ARG A 123 1.41 17.13 9.20
CA ARG A 123 0.90 16.08 10.08
C ARG A 123 1.29 14.68 9.60
N LEU A 124 1.43 13.80 10.57
CA LEU A 124 1.67 12.37 10.43
C LEU A 124 0.60 11.62 11.21
N TYR A 125 -0.09 10.71 10.55
CA TYR A 125 -1.14 9.88 11.17
C TYR A 125 -0.67 8.43 11.23
N CYS A 126 -0.69 7.86 12.43
CA CYS A 126 -0.23 6.50 12.70
C CYS A 126 -1.33 5.71 13.43
N LEU A 127 -1.54 4.47 12.99
CA LEU A 127 -2.36 3.49 13.69
C LEU A 127 -1.47 2.41 14.26
N ALA A 128 -1.37 2.33 15.58
CA ALA A 128 -0.67 1.25 16.25
C ALA A 128 -1.50 -0.05 16.22
N SER A 129 -0.84 -1.19 16.32
CA SER A 129 -1.50 -2.48 16.15
C SER A 129 -2.48 -2.83 17.27
N ASP A 130 -2.39 -2.20 18.44
CA ASP A 130 -3.39 -2.32 19.51
C ASP A 130 -4.68 -1.53 19.25
N GLY A 131 -4.65 -0.56 18.33
CA GLY A 131 -5.76 0.31 17.97
C GLY A 131 -5.61 1.77 18.40
N GLU A 132 -4.46 2.17 18.94
CA GLU A 132 -4.16 3.58 19.20
C GLU A 132 -3.92 4.31 17.86
N LEU A 133 -4.76 5.30 17.57
CA LEU A 133 -4.66 6.19 16.42
C LEU A 133 -4.12 7.54 16.88
N VAL A 134 -2.99 7.97 16.28
CA VAL A 134 -2.26 9.15 16.75
C VAL A 134 -2.00 10.11 15.60
N CYS A 135 -2.26 11.41 15.82
CA CYS A 135 -1.79 12.50 14.98
C CYS A 135 -0.55 13.13 15.59
N LEU A 136 0.50 13.24 14.82
CA LEU A 136 1.80 13.76 15.24
C LEU A 136 2.21 14.95 14.35
N GLU A 137 3.05 15.83 14.88
CA GLU A 137 3.80 16.80 14.10
C GLU A 137 4.87 16.08 13.27
N LYS A 138 4.91 16.31 11.97
CA LYS A 138 5.90 15.73 11.06
C LYS A 138 7.32 16.15 11.39
N ALA A 139 7.49 17.35 11.93
CA ALA A 139 8.81 17.93 12.19
C ALA A 139 9.58 17.22 13.31
N ASP A 140 8.92 16.88 14.40
CA ASP A 140 9.55 16.44 15.65
C ASP A 140 8.83 15.29 16.36
N GLY A 141 7.70 14.79 15.81
CA GLY A 141 6.92 13.70 16.40
C GLY A 141 6.07 14.11 17.60
N LYS A 142 5.88 15.41 17.87
CA LYS A 142 4.99 15.87 18.95
C LYS A 142 3.55 15.47 18.70
N VAL A 143 2.92 14.88 19.71
CA VAL A 143 1.51 14.44 19.64
C VAL A 143 0.56 15.64 19.66
N HIS A 144 -0.38 15.66 18.70
CA HIS A 144 -1.50 16.61 18.67
C HIS A 144 -2.75 16.04 19.34
N TRP A 145 -3.17 14.84 18.92
CA TRP A 145 -4.31 14.15 19.48
C TRP A 145 -4.13 12.63 19.39
N ARG A 146 -4.94 11.91 20.19
CA ARG A 146 -5.04 10.46 20.20
C ARG A 146 -6.49 10.02 20.22
N ARG A 147 -6.78 8.87 19.62
CA ARG A 147 -8.03 8.09 19.72
C ARG A 147 -7.67 6.62 19.86
N HIS A 148 -8.53 5.85 20.46
CA HIS A 148 -8.30 4.41 20.55
C HIS A 148 -9.47 3.65 19.94
N LEU A 149 -9.24 2.91 18.84
CA LEU A 149 -10.31 2.30 18.06
C LEU A 149 -11.18 1.33 18.87
N LYS A 150 -10.61 0.60 19.84
CA LYS A 150 -11.36 -0.34 20.68
C LYS A 150 -12.20 0.36 21.74
N THR A 151 -11.69 1.39 22.41
CA THR A 151 -12.39 2.06 23.51
C THR A 151 -13.37 3.11 23.03
N ASP A 152 -13.03 3.92 22.03
CA ASP A 152 -13.83 5.05 21.57
C ASP A 152 -14.92 4.65 20.57
N PHE A 153 -14.73 3.49 19.92
CA PHE A 153 -15.61 2.98 18.85
C PHE A 153 -16.13 1.56 19.08
N GLU A 154 -15.85 0.93 20.23
CA GLU A 154 -16.13 -0.49 20.48
C GLU A 154 -15.54 -1.40 19.40
N GLY A 155 -14.35 -1.01 18.90
CA GLY A 155 -13.71 -1.62 17.73
C GLY A 155 -13.30 -3.06 17.95
N ARG A 156 -13.34 -3.83 16.86
CA ARG A 156 -12.97 -5.25 16.81
C ARG A 156 -12.01 -5.49 15.67
N ASP A 157 -10.76 -5.76 16.03
CA ASP A 157 -9.69 -6.13 15.12
C ASP A 157 -9.79 -7.59 14.62
N GLY A 158 -9.08 -7.89 13.54
CA GLY A 158 -8.85 -9.24 13.04
C GLY A 158 -7.90 -10.05 13.93
N ASN A 159 -7.57 -11.27 13.49
CA ASN A 159 -6.74 -12.21 14.26
C ASN A 159 -5.29 -11.72 14.49
N TRP A 160 -4.80 -10.81 13.66
CA TRP A 160 -3.45 -10.26 13.70
C TRP A 160 -3.42 -8.77 14.03
N ALA A 161 -4.36 -8.32 14.87
CA ALA A 161 -4.46 -6.94 15.33
C ALA A 161 -4.79 -5.93 14.19
N TYR A 162 -4.74 -4.63 14.45
CA TYR A 162 -4.97 -3.61 13.42
C TYR A 162 -3.78 -3.51 12.46
N SER A 163 -4.06 -3.33 11.17
CA SER A 163 -3.04 -3.32 10.12
C SER A 163 -3.31 -2.30 9.01
N GLU A 164 -4.49 -1.70 8.96
CA GLU A 164 -4.79 -0.70 7.94
C GLU A 164 -3.88 0.53 8.07
N SER A 165 -3.64 1.18 6.94
CA SER A 165 -3.06 2.52 6.88
C SER A 165 -4.21 3.50 6.66
N VAL A 166 -4.42 4.43 7.60
CA VAL A 166 -5.57 5.33 7.57
C VAL A 166 -5.59 6.22 6.33
N LEU A 167 -6.78 6.62 5.89
CA LEU A 167 -6.98 7.49 4.74
C LEU A 167 -7.18 8.92 5.17
N ILE A 168 -6.52 9.88 4.53
CA ILE A 168 -6.85 11.30 4.59
C ILE A 168 -7.54 11.72 3.29
N ASP A 169 -8.70 12.34 3.42
CA ASP A 169 -9.52 12.86 2.33
C ASP A 169 -9.99 14.28 2.65
N GLY A 170 -9.33 15.27 2.12
CA GLY A 170 -9.56 16.67 2.47
C GLY A 170 -9.29 16.92 3.96
N ASN A 171 -10.33 17.31 4.71
CA ASN A 171 -10.24 17.51 6.16
C ASN A 171 -10.64 16.28 6.98
N THR A 172 -10.92 15.17 6.34
CA THR A 172 -11.43 13.96 6.99
C THR A 172 -10.33 12.91 7.08
N LEU A 173 -10.16 12.32 8.26
CA LEU A 173 -9.45 11.07 8.46
C LEU A 173 -10.46 9.93 8.51
N VAL A 174 -10.23 8.87 7.75
CA VAL A 174 -11.11 7.68 7.75
C VAL A 174 -10.34 6.48 8.22
N CYS A 175 -10.93 5.71 9.13
CA CYS A 175 -10.35 4.49 9.70
C CYS A 175 -11.41 3.40 9.86
N THR A 176 -10.95 2.18 10.14
CA THR A 176 -11.76 0.97 10.25
C THR A 176 -11.69 0.41 11.68
N PRO A 177 -12.47 0.93 12.64
CA PRO A 177 -12.52 0.35 13.97
C PRO A 177 -13.00 -1.11 13.96
N GLY A 178 -13.94 -1.44 13.07
CA GLY A 178 -14.62 -2.74 13.07
C GLY A 178 -15.64 -2.85 14.20
N GLY A 179 -16.47 -3.89 14.16
CA GLY A 179 -17.51 -4.12 15.17
C GLY A 179 -18.90 -3.69 14.74
N ALA A 180 -19.82 -3.68 15.68
CA ALA A 180 -21.24 -3.41 15.43
C ALA A 180 -21.58 -1.92 15.46
N VAL A 181 -20.81 -1.11 16.17
CA VAL A 181 -21.08 0.31 16.42
C VAL A 181 -20.44 1.22 15.38
N ALA A 182 -19.25 0.83 14.91
CA ALA A 182 -18.48 1.59 13.94
C ALA A 182 -17.60 0.64 13.10
N ALA A 183 -18.14 0.09 12.03
CA ALA A 183 -17.35 -0.67 11.08
C ALA A 183 -16.29 0.23 10.42
N LEU A 184 -16.68 1.44 10.00
CA LEU A 184 -15.80 2.55 9.63
C LEU A 184 -16.12 3.78 10.49
N ALA A 185 -15.17 4.69 10.60
CA ALA A 185 -15.38 5.99 11.24
C ALA A 185 -14.65 7.09 10.46
N ALA A 186 -15.26 8.28 10.42
CA ALA A 186 -14.62 9.49 9.95
C ALA A 186 -14.41 10.46 11.10
N LEU A 187 -13.25 11.09 11.13
CA LEU A 187 -12.84 12.06 12.12
C LEU A 187 -12.36 13.34 11.42
N ASP A 188 -12.53 14.47 12.08
CA ASP A 188 -11.79 15.67 11.71
C ASP A 188 -10.28 15.41 11.90
N LYS A 189 -9.51 15.53 10.84
CA LYS A 189 -8.08 15.18 10.87
C LYS A 189 -7.27 16.05 11.81
N SER A 190 -7.73 17.27 12.10
CA SER A 190 -7.00 18.25 12.91
C SER A 190 -7.21 18.03 14.41
N THR A 191 -8.42 17.61 14.82
CA THR A 191 -8.82 17.49 16.23
C THR A 191 -9.00 16.05 16.69
N GLY A 192 -9.23 15.12 15.76
CA GLY A 192 -9.63 13.74 16.05
C GLY A 192 -11.09 13.60 16.47
N ASP A 193 -11.92 14.66 16.33
CA ASP A 193 -13.35 14.60 16.67
C ASP A 193 -14.12 13.76 15.65
N VAL A 194 -15.07 12.97 16.14
CA VAL A 194 -15.86 12.08 15.31
C VAL A 194 -16.86 12.87 14.47
N LEU A 195 -16.78 12.74 13.15
CA LEU A 195 -17.73 13.31 12.19
C LEU A 195 -18.92 12.37 11.99
N TRP A 196 -18.66 11.09 11.79
CA TRP A 196 -19.66 10.03 11.69
C TRP A 196 -19.08 8.65 12.00
N LYS A 197 -19.97 7.72 12.34
CA LYS A 197 -19.71 6.28 12.50
C LYS A 197 -20.57 5.51 11.51
N SER A 198 -19.98 4.58 10.76
CA SER A 198 -20.70 3.72 9.83
C SER A 198 -21.09 2.41 10.51
N VAL A 199 -22.35 2.09 10.49
CA VAL A 199 -22.89 0.79 10.88
C VAL A 199 -23.17 0.00 9.60
N VAL A 200 -22.55 -1.18 9.47
CA VAL A 200 -22.84 -2.12 8.39
C VAL A 200 -23.78 -3.22 8.87
N PRO A 201 -24.64 -3.81 8.00
CA PRO A 201 -25.54 -4.87 8.40
C PRO A 201 -24.82 -6.03 9.10
N ASP A 202 -25.36 -6.51 10.22
CA ASP A 202 -24.85 -7.57 11.08
C ASP A 202 -23.48 -7.29 11.74
N GLY A 203 -23.04 -6.04 11.71
CA GLY A 203 -21.71 -5.64 12.17
C GLY A 203 -20.60 -6.32 11.36
N ASP A 204 -19.37 -5.84 11.48
CA ASP A 204 -18.24 -6.47 10.81
C ASP A 204 -16.92 -6.14 11.52
N ASN A 205 -15.97 -7.07 11.54
CA ASN A 205 -14.66 -6.82 12.15
C ASN A 205 -13.73 -6.16 11.13
N ALA A 206 -12.82 -5.33 11.64
CA ALA A 206 -11.69 -4.86 10.85
C ALA A 206 -10.85 -6.05 10.37
N GLU A 207 -10.35 -5.92 9.16
CA GLU A 207 -9.34 -6.84 8.61
C GLU A 207 -8.08 -6.03 8.27
N TYR A 208 -7.35 -6.39 7.22
CA TYR A 208 -5.99 -5.86 7.02
C TYR A 208 -5.87 -4.94 5.81
N ALA A 209 -6.96 -4.80 5.06
CA ALA A 209 -7.04 -3.91 3.90
C ALA A 209 -7.15 -2.44 4.32
N SER A 210 -6.59 -1.56 3.51
CA SER A 210 -6.72 -0.12 3.70
C SER A 210 -7.83 0.46 2.81
N ILE A 211 -8.41 1.57 3.25
CA ILE A 211 -9.55 2.22 2.61
C ILE A 211 -9.15 2.84 1.27
N MET A 212 -10.02 2.72 0.27
CA MET A 212 -9.94 3.38 -1.03
C MET A 212 -11.13 4.32 -1.22
N ILE A 213 -10.99 5.27 -2.15
CA ILE A 213 -12.07 6.18 -2.57
C ILE A 213 -12.59 5.72 -3.92
N VAL A 214 -13.91 5.66 -4.08
CA VAL A 214 -14.57 5.44 -5.37
C VAL A 214 -15.68 6.47 -5.59
N GLY A 215 -15.87 6.90 -6.83
CA GLY A 215 -16.98 7.76 -7.23
C GLY A 215 -17.94 7.04 -8.17
N THR A 216 -19.22 7.01 -7.84
CA THR A 216 -20.27 6.45 -8.74
C THR A 216 -21.33 7.51 -8.95
N GLY A 217 -21.32 8.11 -10.14
CA GLY A 217 -22.08 9.32 -10.41
C GLY A 217 -21.65 10.46 -9.49
N ALA A 218 -22.61 11.05 -8.75
CA ALA A 218 -22.32 12.11 -7.78
C ALA A 218 -22.01 11.59 -6.35
N VAL A 219 -22.01 10.27 -6.13
CA VAL A 219 -21.82 9.67 -4.81
C VAL A 219 -20.36 9.28 -4.62
N LYS A 220 -19.66 9.99 -3.76
CA LYS A 220 -18.32 9.61 -3.28
C LYS A 220 -18.47 8.56 -2.18
N GLN A 221 -17.67 7.51 -2.25
CA GLN A 221 -17.74 6.39 -1.32
C GLN A 221 -16.34 6.04 -0.78
N TYR A 222 -16.30 5.52 0.45
CA TYR A 222 -15.14 4.83 0.98
C TYR A 222 -15.35 3.33 0.90
N VAL A 223 -14.34 2.61 0.40
CA VAL A 223 -14.38 1.18 0.14
C VAL A 223 -13.26 0.48 0.88
N THR A 224 -13.59 -0.58 1.63
CA THR A 224 -12.59 -1.42 2.31
C THR A 224 -13.02 -2.87 2.36
N PHE A 225 -12.07 -3.78 2.62
CA PHE A 225 -12.33 -5.21 2.74
C PHE A 225 -12.36 -5.60 4.22
N LEU A 226 -13.58 -5.79 4.75
CA LEU A 226 -13.86 -6.24 6.10
C LEU A 226 -13.93 -7.76 6.18
N ARG A 227 -14.20 -8.32 7.36
CA ARG A 227 -14.28 -9.77 7.57
C ARG A 227 -15.36 -10.45 6.74
N LYS A 228 -16.50 -9.80 6.53
CA LYS A 228 -17.65 -10.35 5.80
C LYS A 228 -17.75 -9.83 4.34
N GLY A 229 -16.68 -9.26 3.80
CA GLY A 229 -16.64 -8.81 2.40
C GLY A 229 -16.13 -7.39 2.21
N VAL A 230 -16.02 -7.00 0.96
CA VAL A 230 -15.78 -5.62 0.55
C VAL A 230 -17.04 -4.83 0.75
N VAL A 231 -16.94 -3.68 1.40
CA VAL A 231 -18.08 -2.78 1.64
C VAL A 231 -17.81 -1.40 1.06
N GLY A 232 -18.88 -0.76 0.58
CA GLY A 232 -18.90 0.66 0.24
C GLY A 232 -19.80 1.43 1.19
N VAL A 233 -19.32 2.58 1.67
CA VAL A 233 -20.09 3.51 2.50
C VAL A 233 -20.06 4.91 1.89
N ASP A 234 -21.15 5.66 2.04
CA ASP A 234 -21.23 7.06 1.62
C ASP A 234 -20.20 7.91 2.36
N ALA A 235 -19.36 8.63 1.64
CA ALA A 235 -18.26 9.38 2.22
C ALA A 235 -18.71 10.57 3.09
N ALA A 236 -19.88 11.15 2.80
CA ALA A 236 -20.37 12.30 3.53
C ALA A 236 -21.06 11.91 4.85
N THR A 237 -21.71 10.75 4.88
CA THR A 237 -22.62 10.36 5.97
C THR A 237 -22.22 9.08 6.69
N GLY A 238 -21.35 8.26 6.11
CA GLY A 238 -21.03 6.93 6.61
C GLY A 238 -22.13 5.89 6.37
N LYS A 239 -23.20 6.24 5.63
CA LYS A 239 -24.30 5.30 5.34
C LYS A 239 -23.76 4.12 4.56
N PHE A 240 -24.09 2.88 4.99
CA PHE A 240 -23.81 1.66 4.24
C PHE A 240 -24.54 1.70 2.90
N LEU A 241 -23.84 1.31 1.81
CA LEU A 241 -24.37 1.33 0.44
C LEU A 241 -24.47 -0.07 -0.16
N TRP A 242 -23.41 -0.85 -0.10
CA TRP A 242 -23.34 -2.18 -0.71
C TRP A 242 -22.26 -3.06 -0.07
N ARG A 243 -22.36 -4.37 -0.33
CA ARG A 243 -21.37 -5.39 0.05
C ARG A 243 -21.14 -6.36 -1.11
N TYR A 244 -19.88 -6.79 -1.27
CA TYR A 244 -19.46 -7.87 -2.15
C TYR A 244 -18.63 -8.89 -1.36
N ASP A 245 -19.08 -10.15 -1.33
CA ASP A 245 -18.56 -11.18 -0.43
C ASP A 245 -17.91 -12.38 -1.14
N HIS A 246 -17.99 -12.47 -2.48
CA HIS A 246 -17.48 -13.63 -3.23
C HIS A 246 -15.95 -13.82 -3.12
N THR A 247 -15.18 -12.77 -2.82
CA THR A 247 -13.72 -12.83 -2.69
C THR A 247 -13.22 -13.01 -1.27
N ILE A 248 -14.11 -13.24 -0.28
CA ILE A 248 -13.71 -13.44 1.13
C ILE A 248 -12.69 -14.58 1.24
N ASP A 249 -11.53 -14.29 1.85
CA ASP A 249 -10.59 -15.32 2.26
C ASP A 249 -10.95 -15.85 3.65
N PRO A 250 -11.07 -17.18 3.84
CA PRO A 250 -11.41 -17.77 5.13
C PRO A 250 -10.37 -17.48 6.23
N GLY A 251 -9.14 -17.11 5.87
CA GLY A 251 -8.08 -16.75 6.81
C GLY A 251 -8.02 -15.27 7.13
N ALA A 252 -7.84 -14.43 6.09
CA ALA A 252 -7.61 -13.01 6.25
C ALA A 252 -7.88 -12.24 4.95
N ASN A 253 -8.63 -11.15 5.02
CA ASN A 253 -8.87 -10.23 3.93
C ASN A 253 -7.81 -9.12 3.99
N ILE A 254 -6.79 -9.21 3.13
CA ILE A 254 -5.58 -8.40 3.26
C ILE A 254 -5.44 -7.38 2.14
N MET A 255 -5.81 -7.78 0.93
CA MET A 255 -5.60 -6.96 -0.26
C MET A 255 -6.43 -5.68 -0.20
N THR A 256 -5.77 -4.52 -0.28
CA THR A 256 -6.44 -3.24 -0.52
C THR A 256 -7.12 -3.28 -1.88
N PRO A 257 -8.44 -3.01 -1.99
CA PRO A 257 -9.15 -3.04 -3.26
C PRO A 257 -8.53 -2.11 -4.31
N ILE A 258 -8.58 -2.51 -5.59
CA ILE A 258 -8.19 -1.65 -6.71
C ILE A 258 -9.45 -0.98 -7.25
N VAL A 259 -9.40 0.34 -7.40
CA VAL A 259 -10.53 1.16 -7.88
C VAL A 259 -10.16 1.83 -9.18
N VAL A 260 -11.02 1.70 -10.20
CA VAL A 260 -10.92 2.40 -11.50
C VAL A 260 -12.30 2.88 -11.92
N GLY A 261 -12.52 4.18 -11.85
CA GLY A 261 -13.85 4.74 -12.08
C GLY A 261 -14.84 4.20 -11.07
N ASP A 262 -15.89 3.53 -11.54
CA ASP A 262 -16.93 2.85 -10.77
C ASP A 262 -16.68 1.34 -10.58
N ARG A 263 -15.50 0.84 -10.97
CA ARG A 263 -15.13 -0.57 -10.84
C ARG A 263 -14.23 -0.81 -9.65
N VAL A 264 -14.49 -1.91 -8.95
CA VAL A 264 -13.72 -2.33 -7.76
C VAL A 264 -13.29 -3.78 -7.92
N PHE A 265 -11.97 -4.00 -7.93
CA PHE A 265 -11.39 -5.35 -7.90
C PHE A 265 -10.92 -5.67 -6.49
N SER A 266 -11.27 -6.87 -6.03
CA SER A 266 -10.80 -7.42 -4.76
C SER A 266 -10.34 -8.87 -4.93
N SER A 267 -9.50 -9.34 -3.99
CA SER A 267 -9.00 -10.71 -4.05
C SER A 267 -8.70 -11.26 -2.66
N GLY A 268 -9.12 -12.51 -2.44
CA GLY A 268 -8.69 -13.35 -1.33
C GLY A 268 -7.65 -14.37 -1.79
N SER A 269 -6.58 -14.55 -1.03
CA SER A 269 -5.42 -15.35 -1.48
C SER A 269 -5.74 -16.81 -1.78
N ARG A 270 -6.73 -17.40 -1.09
CA ARG A 270 -7.19 -18.78 -1.28
C ARG A 270 -8.50 -18.91 -2.06
N THR A 271 -9.22 -17.81 -2.18
CA THR A 271 -10.54 -17.79 -2.81
C THR A 271 -10.45 -17.44 -4.29
N GLY A 272 -9.73 -16.38 -4.62
CA GLY A 272 -9.65 -15.83 -5.98
C GLY A 272 -9.91 -14.34 -6.01
N GLY A 273 -9.89 -13.75 -7.21
CA GLY A 273 -10.15 -12.34 -7.43
C GLY A 273 -11.41 -12.10 -8.28
N GLY A 274 -12.12 -11.01 -7.97
CA GLY A 274 -13.34 -10.61 -8.67
C GLY A 274 -13.41 -9.12 -8.91
N LEU A 275 -14.03 -8.74 -10.00
CA LEU A 275 -14.32 -7.37 -10.40
C LEU A 275 -15.81 -7.12 -10.32
N ILE A 276 -16.20 -6.06 -9.64
CA ILE A 276 -17.58 -5.54 -9.63
C ILE A 276 -17.63 -4.18 -10.30
N GLU A 277 -18.80 -3.84 -10.83
CA GLU A 277 -19.15 -2.51 -11.31
C GLU A 277 -20.27 -1.94 -10.44
N LEU A 278 -20.12 -0.68 -10.04
CA LEU A 278 -21.06 0.03 -9.20
C LEU A 278 -21.99 0.88 -10.04
N HIS A 279 -23.29 0.76 -9.79
CA HIS A 279 -24.34 1.49 -10.52
C HIS A 279 -25.18 2.30 -9.54
N LYS A 280 -25.47 3.56 -9.90
CA LYS A 280 -26.47 4.33 -9.20
C LYS A 280 -27.86 3.80 -9.56
N THR A 281 -28.70 3.56 -8.55
CA THR A 281 -30.11 3.18 -8.67
C THR A 281 -30.97 4.20 -7.94
N ASP A 282 -32.29 4.08 -8.07
CA ASP A 282 -33.24 4.94 -7.32
C ASP A 282 -33.12 4.74 -5.79
N ASP A 283 -32.78 3.53 -5.35
CA ASP A 283 -32.65 3.15 -3.95
C ASP A 283 -31.23 3.34 -3.36
N GLY A 284 -30.25 3.72 -4.18
CA GLY A 284 -28.86 3.91 -3.73
C GLY A 284 -27.80 3.46 -4.75
N ILE A 285 -26.87 2.61 -4.31
CA ILE A 285 -25.82 2.04 -5.17
C ILE A 285 -25.96 0.52 -5.16
N SER A 286 -25.95 -0.09 -6.34
CA SER A 286 -25.84 -1.54 -6.54
C SER A 286 -24.43 -1.92 -7.00
N ALA A 287 -24.00 -3.12 -6.64
CA ALA A 287 -22.75 -3.73 -7.08
C ALA A 287 -23.07 -4.97 -7.92
N THR A 288 -22.57 -5.00 -9.16
CA THR A 288 -22.76 -6.12 -10.09
C THR A 288 -21.42 -6.78 -10.37
N GLU A 289 -21.30 -8.09 -10.15
CA GLU A 289 -20.11 -8.84 -10.50
C GLU A 289 -19.95 -8.92 -12.02
N LEU A 290 -18.81 -8.46 -12.55
CA LEU A 290 -18.45 -8.58 -13.95
C LEU A 290 -17.76 -9.91 -14.24
N TYR A 291 -16.88 -10.31 -13.34
CA TYR A 291 -16.23 -11.62 -13.36
C TYR A 291 -15.69 -12.01 -11.99
N PHE A 292 -15.47 -13.31 -11.82
CA PHE A 292 -14.71 -13.92 -10.74
C PHE A 292 -13.75 -14.98 -11.32
N SER A 293 -12.52 -15.04 -10.81
CA SER A 293 -11.51 -16.03 -11.22
C SER A 293 -10.72 -16.57 -10.03
N LYS A 294 -10.70 -17.88 -9.87
CA LYS A 294 -9.87 -18.58 -8.87
C LYS A 294 -8.37 -18.38 -9.09
N ASN A 295 -7.96 -18.07 -10.33
CA ASN A 295 -6.56 -17.89 -10.71
C ASN A 295 -6.00 -16.50 -10.32
N LEU A 296 -6.84 -15.61 -9.83
CA LEU A 296 -6.46 -14.24 -9.42
C LEU A 296 -6.40 -14.08 -7.90
N GLY A 297 -6.15 -15.17 -7.17
CA GLY A 297 -6.01 -15.13 -5.70
C GLY A 297 -4.72 -14.43 -5.29
N SER A 298 -4.83 -13.28 -4.63
CA SER A 298 -3.71 -12.53 -4.05
C SER A 298 -4.04 -12.09 -2.63
N GLY A 299 -3.03 -11.99 -1.80
CA GLY A 299 -3.17 -11.59 -0.39
C GLY A 299 -2.17 -10.49 -0.02
N ILE A 300 -1.21 -10.81 0.83
CA ILE A 300 -0.24 -9.86 1.42
C ILE A 300 0.51 -9.06 0.35
N GLY A 301 0.92 -9.70 -0.75
CA GLY A 301 1.68 -9.04 -1.81
C GLY A 301 0.91 -8.00 -2.61
N GLY A 302 -0.42 -8.03 -2.52
CA GLY A 302 -1.29 -7.15 -3.29
C GLY A 302 -1.19 -7.35 -4.80
N VAL A 303 -1.87 -6.49 -5.52
CA VAL A 303 -1.87 -6.43 -6.99
C VAL A 303 -1.65 -4.97 -7.39
N VAL A 304 -0.90 -4.72 -8.46
CA VAL A 304 -0.80 -3.40 -9.10
C VAL A 304 -1.51 -3.45 -10.44
N LEU A 305 -2.15 -2.35 -10.80
CA LEU A 305 -2.80 -2.17 -12.10
C LEU A 305 -1.98 -1.19 -12.93
N VAL A 306 -1.53 -1.64 -14.10
CA VAL A 306 -0.72 -0.84 -15.04
C VAL A 306 -1.25 -1.09 -16.44
N ASP A 307 -1.56 -0.04 -17.18
CA ASP A 307 -2.00 -0.06 -18.59
C ASP A 307 -3.09 -1.13 -18.85
N GLY A 308 -4.10 -1.18 -17.95
CA GLY A 308 -5.22 -2.10 -18.08
C GLY A 308 -4.90 -3.55 -17.69
N ASN A 309 -3.73 -3.84 -17.16
CA ASN A 309 -3.32 -5.18 -16.74
C ASN A 309 -3.03 -5.25 -15.24
N LEU A 310 -3.54 -6.27 -14.59
CA LEU A 310 -3.25 -6.64 -13.21
C LEU A 310 -1.96 -7.44 -13.14
N TYR A 311 -1.03 -7.02 -12.28
CA TYR A 311 0.16 -7.79 -11.94
C TYR A 311 0.14 -8.10 -10.45
N GLY A 312 0.20 -9.37 -10.11
CA GLY A 312 0.12 -9.82 -8.72
C GLY A 312 0.84 -11.14 -8.49
N THR A 313 0.88 -11.59 -7.25
CA THR A 313 1.35 -12.93 -6.91
C THR A 313 0.27 -13.69 -6.15
N THR A 314 0.11 -14.95 -6.54
CA THR A 314 -0.59 -15.95 -5.74
C THR A 314 0.35 -16.50 -4.66
N ASN A 315 -0.07 -17.55 -3.96
CA ASN A 315 0.81 -18.26 -3.01
C ASN A 315 1.95 -19.04 -3.70
N SER A 316 2.01 -19.07 -5.03
CA SER A 316 2.98 -19.90 -5.77
C SER A 316 3.57 -19.25 -7.01
N VAL A 317 2.82 -18.39 -7.69
CA VAL A 317 3.22 -17.81 -8.98
C VAL A 317 2.89 -16.32 -9.04
N MET A 318 3.65 -15.58 -9.83
CA MET A 318 3.31 -14.27 -10.34
C MET A 318 2.37 -14.41 -11.53
N PHE A 319 1.46 -13.48 -11.72
CA PHE A 319 0.53 -13.44 -12.85
C PHE A 319 0.43 -12.04 -13.47
N CYS A 320 0.08 -12.02 -14.76
CA CYS A 320 -0.50 -10.88 -15.45
C CYS A 320 -1.88 -11.26 -15.96
N ALA A 321 -2.87 -10.38 -15.76
CA ALA A 321 -4.24 -10.60 -16.23
C ALA A 321 -4.86 -9.29 -16.72
N GLU A 322 -5.74 -9.38 -17.72
CA GLU A 322 -6.55 -8.23 -18.16
C GLU A 322 -7.50 -7.78 -17.04
N PHE A 323 -7.45 -6.50 -16.67
CA PHE A 323 -8.36 -5.96 -15.65
C PHE A 323 -9.83 -6.05 -16.05
N ALA A 324 -10.15 -5.80 -17.32
CA ALA A 324 -11.52 -5.75 -17.78
C ALA A 324 -12.25 -7.12 -17.81
N THR A 325 -11.49 -8.21 -18.00
CA THR A 325 -12.06 -9.56 -18.25
C THR A 325 -11.62 -10.61 -17.23
N GLY A 326 -10.58 -10.32 -16.44
CA GLY A 326 -9.95 -11.29 -15.54
C GLY A 326 -9.18 -12.41 -16.26
N LYS A 327 -8.98 -12.30 -17.59
CA LYS A 327 -8.24 -13.27 -18.37
C LYS A 327 -6.77 -13.24 -18.00
N VAL A 328 -6.23 -14.35 -17.48
CA VAL A 328 -4.81 -14.52 -17.24
C VAL A 328 -4.07 -14.59 -18.57
N LEU A 329 -3.09 -13.70 -18.76
CA LEU A 329 -2.27 -13.60 -19.97
C LEU A 329 -1.00 -14.45 -19.84
N TRP A 330 -0.38 -14.42 -18.66
CA TRP A 330 0.76 -15.28 -18.34
C TRP A 330 0.86 -15.53 -16.82
N THR A 331 1.57 -16.60 -16.47
CA THR A 331 2.02 -16.90 -15.11
C THR A 331 3.47 -17.34 -15.13
N ASP A 332 4.22 -17.04 -14.07
CA ASP A 332 5.59 -17.48 -13.87
C ASP A 332 5.88 -17.68 -12.38
N ARG A 333 6.87 -18.52 -12.04
CA ARG A 333 7.28 -18.70 -10.64
C ARG A 333 7.93 -17.46 -10.06
N GLY A 334 8.67 -16.69 -10.85
CA GLY A 334 9.37 -15.49 -10.45
C GLY A 334 10.23 -15.69 -9.21
N VAL A 335 9.91 -14.95 -8.14
CA VAL A 335 10.52 -15.08 -6.80
C VAL A 335 9.62 -15.80 -5.80
N GLY A 336 8.51 -16.39 -6.27
CA GLY A 336 7.45 -16.97 -5.43
C GLY A 336 6.46 -15.91 -4.91
N PRO A 337 5.77 -16.19 -3.79
CA PRO A 337 4.90 -15.19 -3.15
C PRO A 337 5.68 -13.92 -2.84
N ALA A 338 5.17 -12.77 -3.27
CA ALA A 338 5.93 -11.52 -3.25
C ALA A 338 5.04 -10.29 -3.07
N SER A 339 5.61 -9.21 -2.56
CA SER A 339 5.04 -7.87 -2.60
C SER A 339 5.54 -7.09 -3.81
N ILE A 340 4.66 -6.28 -4.43
CA ILE A 340 4.93 -5.62 -5.72
C ILE A 340 4.71 -4.12 -5.60
N CYS A 341 5.64 -3.36 -6.22
CA CYS A 341 5.51 -1.94 -6.55
C CYS A 341 5.85 -1.75 -8.04
N TYR A 342 5.22 -0.79 -8.70
CA TYR A 342 5.55 -0.42 -10.08
C TYR A 342 6.21 0.96 -10.14
N ALA A 343 7.22 1.10 -11.00
CA ALA A 343 7.81 2.37 -11.39
C ALA A 343 8.49 2.25 -12.76
N ASP A 344 8.36 3.26 -13.61
CA ASP A 344 9.12 3.44 -14.86
C ASP A 344 9.20 2.15 -15.73
N HIS A 345 8.04 1.60 -16.07
CA HIS A 345 7.86 0.36 -16.86
C HIS A 345 8.38 -0.93 -16.20
N ARG A 346 8.72 -0.89 -14.91
CA ARG A 346 9.24 -2.03 -14.14
C ARG A 346 8.38 -2.35 -12.92
N LEU A 347 8.27 -3.64 -12.65
CA LEU A 347 7.72 -4.20 -11.42
C LEU A 347 8.89 -4.53 -10.49
N TYR A 348 8.86 -3.98 -9.30
CA TYR A 348 9.79 -4.25 -8.21
C TYR A 348 9.18 -5.34 -7.35
N VAL A 349 9.67 -6.57 -7.47
CA VAL A 349 9.03 -7.78 -6.93
C VAL A 349 9.88 -8.35 -5.80
N ARG A 350 9.40 -8.25 -4.56
CA ARG A 350 10.10 -8.70 -3.36
C ARG A 350 9.53 -10.00 -2.83
N GLY A 351 10.32 -11.06 -2.82
CA GLY A 351 9.93 -12.35 -2.26
C GLY A 351 9.67 -12.31 -0.76
N HIS A 352 8.57 -12.93 -0.30
CA HIS A 352 8.19 -12.94 1.12
C HIS A 352 9.08 -13.83 1.97
N THR A 353 9.44 -15.02 1.45
CA THR A 353 10.22 -16.04 2.15
C THR A 353 11.55 -16.31 1.51
N SER A 354 11.76 -15.84 0.29
CA SER A 354 13.04 -15.84 -0.39
C SER A 354 13.79 -14.53 -0.13
N ASP A 355 15.11 -14.56 -0.26
CA ASP A 355 15.95 -13.36 -0.14
C ASP A 355 15.92 -12.52 -1.43
N ALA A 356 15.21 -13.02 -2.46
CA ALA A 356 15.23 -12.45 -3.79
C ALA A 356 14.40 -11.17 -3.91
N MET A 357 15.01 -10.19 -4.57
CA MET A 357 14.37 -9.02 -5.12
C MET A 357 14.57 -9.05 -6.64
N ALA A 358 13.49 -9.02 -7.43
CA ALA A 358 13.54 -9.05 -8.88
C ALA A 358 12.99 -7.75 -9.48
N LEU A 359 13.60 -7.33 -10.60
CA LEU A 359 13.10 -6.31 -11.50
C LEU A 359 12.47 -7.00 -12.70
N VAL A 360 11.19 -6.78 -12.93
CA VAL A 360 10.45 -7.45 -13.99
C VAL A 360 9.82 -6.41 -14.90
N GLU A 361 9.85 -6.62 -16.20
CA GLU A 361 9.18 -5.74 -17.15
C GLU A 361 7.66 -5.83 -17.00
N ALA A 362 7.00 -4.67 -16.91
CA ALA A 362 5.54 -4.61 -16.83
C ALA A 362 4.94 -4.73 -18.23
N THR A 363 4.81 -5.97 -18.73
CA THR A 363 4.29 -6.26 -20.07
C THR A 363 3.30 -7.41 -20.06
N PRO A 364 2.21 -7.35 -20.86
CA PRO A 364 1.30 -8.48 -21.04
C PRO A 364 1.84 -9.60 -21.92
N ALA A 365 2.98 -9.39 -22.61
CA ALA A 365 3.53 -10.34 -23.56
C ALA A 365 4.14 -11.61 -22.92
N GLY A 366 4.55 -11.53 -21.66
CA GLY A 366 5.17 -12.64 -20.92
C GLY A 366 6.02 -12.15 -19.77
N TYR A 367 6.47 -13.06 -18.90
CA TYR A 367 7.42 -12.75 -17.84
C TYR A 367 8.80 -12.42 -18.43
N SER A 368 9.34 -11.26 -18.11
CA SER A 368 10.64 -10.79 -18.58
C SER A 368 11.40 -10.15 -17.41
N GLU A 369 12.32 -10.89 -16.82
CA GLU A 369 13.15 -10.41 -15.72
C GLU A 369 14.33 -9.58 -16.25
N LYS A 370 14.54 -8.40 -15.64
CA LYS A 370 15.56 -7.41 -16.01
C LYS A 370 16.66 -7.28 -14.94
N GLY A 371 16.68 -8.18 -14.00
CA GLY A 371 17.71 -8.28 -12.97
C GLY A 371 17.15 -8.85 -11.68
N ARG A 372 18.04 -9.45 -10.91
CA ARG A 372 17.74 -10.05 -9.60
C ARG A 372 18.92 -9.88 -8.67
N PHE A 373 18.65 -9.65 -7.40
CA PHE A 373 19.68 -9.74 -6.37
C PHE A 373 19.14 -10.41 -5.11
N GLN A 374 20.05 -10.89 -4.28
CA GLN A 374 19.73 -11.42 -2.96
C GLN A 374 19.90 -10.31 -1.93
N GLN A 375 18.84 -10.00 -1.19
CA GLN A 375 18.94 -9.02 -0.11
C GLN A 375 19.86 -9.58 0.98
N PRO A 376 20.93 -8.86 1.38
CA PRO A 376 21.83 -9.33 2.44
C PRO A 376 21.16 -9.28 3.81
N ASP A 377 21.66 -10.07 4.75
CA ASP A 377 21.27 -10.04 6.17
C ASP A 377 19.76 -10.14 6.42
N ARG A 378 19.10 -11.01 5.67
CA ARG A 378 17.66 -11.24 5.80
C ARG A 378 17.30 -11.74 7.21
N ALA A 379 16.24 -11.16 7.77
CA ALA A 379 15.60 -11.71 8.96
C ALA A 379 14.95 -13.06 8.66
N LYS A 380 14.81 -13.91 9.69
CA LYS A 380 14.11 -15.21 9.56
C LYS A 380 12.60 -15.05 9.33
N SER A 381 12.05 -13.89 9.65
CA SER A 381 10.63 -13.55 9.46
C SER A 381 10.31 -13.24 8.00
N PRO A 382 9.06 -13.43 7.55
CA PRO A 382 8.66 -13.06 6.19
C PRO A 382 8.84 -11.56 5.89
N ALA A 383 9.22 -11.24 4.65
CA ALA A 383 9.39 -9.86 4.16
C ALA A 383 8.08 -9.33 3.54
N TRP A 384 7.07 -9.10 4.34
CA TRP A 384 5.77 -8.60 3.90
C TRP A 384 5.71 -7.11 3.54
N PRO A 385 6.55 -6.21 4.11
CA PRO A 385 6.52 -4.81 3.70
C PRO A 385 6.70 -4.67 2.19
N HIS A 386 5.83 -3.86 1.58
CA HIS A 386 5.93 -3.59 0.14
C HIS A 386 7.20 -2.78 -0.15
N PRO A 387 7.90 -3.06 -1.26
CA PRO A 387 8.95 -2.19 -1.74
C PRO A 387 8.38 -0.81 -2.06
N VAL A 388 9.15 0.24 -1.77
CA VAL A 388 8.80 1.62 -2.08
C VAL A 388 9.85 2.19 -3.01
N VAL A 389 9.40 2.81 -4.11
CA VAL A 389 10.27 3.50 -5.07
C VAL A 389 9.92 4.98 -5.04
N ALA A 390 10.85 5.79 -4.52
CA ALA A 390 10.70 7.23 -4.36
C ALA A 390 12.05 7.93 -4.38
N ASN A 391 12.13 9.11 -4.99
CA ASN A 391 13.32 9.97 -5.06
C ASN A 391 14.58 9.22 -5.55
N GLY A 392 14.40 8.35 -6.57
CA GLY A 392 15.47 7.51 -7.13
C GLY A 392 16.01 6.45 -6.17
N GLY A 393 15.32 6.21 -5.06
CA GLY A 393 15.63 5.19 -4.04
C GLY A 393 14.64 4.03 -4.10
N LEU A 394 15.14 2.80 -3.89
CA LEU A 394 14.34 1.62 -3.56
C LEU A 394 14.50 1.32 -2.08
N TYR A 395 13.41 1.42 -1.34
CA TYR A 395 13.39 1.18 0.11
C TYR A 395 12.81 -0.20 0.41
N LEU A 396 13.58 -1.01 1.13
CA LEU A 396 13.21 -2.36 1.56
C LEU A 396 13.31 -2.47 3.08
N ARG A 397 12.18 -2.68 3.74
CA ARG A 397 12.17 -2.98 5.16
C ARG A 397 12.25 -4.48 5.41
N ASP A 398 13.11 -4.90 6.34
CA ASP A 398 13.26 -6.27 6.80
C ASP A 398 13.38 -6.31 8.32
N GLN A 399 12.25 -6.46 9.00
CA GLN A 399 12.15 -6.39 10.45
C GLN A 399 12.85 -5.16 11.03
N GLY A 400 13.94 -5.33 11.75
CA GLY A 400 14.72 -4.28 12.39
C GLY A 400 15.58 -3.45 11.42
N ASN A 401 15.61 -3.76 10.13
CA ASN A 401 16.43 -3.06 9.15
C ASN A 401 15.58 -2.33 8.10
N LEU A 402 16.02 -1.15 7.70
CA LEU A 402 15.58 -0.47 6.50
C LEU A 402 16.79 -0.26 5.59
N LEU A 403 16.66 -0.70 4.33
CA LEU A 403 17.70 -0.57 3.32
C LEU A 403 17.21 0.39 2.23
N CYS A 404 18.10 1.27 1.76
CA CYS A 404 17.85 2.13 0.61
C CYS A 404 18.88 1.84 -0.48
N TYR A 405 18.40 1.47 -1.67
CA TYR A 405 19.23 1.20 -2.85
C TYR A 405 19.07 2.32 -3.87
N GLN A 406 20.14 2.60 -4.62
CA GLN A 406 20.15 3.55 -5.73
C GLN A 406 19.52 2.90 -6.97
N VAL A 407 18.31 3.33 -7.36
CA VAL A 407 17.65 2.88 -8.60
C VAL A 407 17.43 4.00 -9.61
N GLY A 408 17.57 5.26 -9.22
CA GLY A 408 17.64 6.37 -10.16
C GLY A 408 18.94 6.30 -10.95
N SER A 409 18.92 6.64 -12.25
CA SER A 409 20.12 6.79 -13.07
C SER A 409 21.06 7.81 -12.43
N ALA A 410 22.35 7.54 -12.40
CA ALA A 410 23.34 8.53 -11.97
C ALA A 410 23.21 9.76 -12.88
N LYS A 411 23.05 10.95 -12.27
CA LYS A 411 23.08 12.20 -13.00
C LYS A 411 24.50 12.56 -13.41
#